data_496ddf7279f5c2c11d8f9875933decf7
#
_entry.id   496ddf7279f5c2c11d8f9875933decf7
#
_cell.length_a   1.000
_cell.length_b   1.000
_cell.length_c   1.000
_cell.angle_alpha   90.00
_cell.angle_beta   90.00
_cell.angle_gamma   90.00
#
_symmetry.space_group_name_H-M   'P 1'
#
loop_
_entity.id
_entity.type
_entity.pdbx_description
1 polymer ?
#
loop_
_entity_poly.entity_id
_entity_poly.type
_entity_poly.pdbx_seq_one_letter_code
_entity_poly.pdbx_strand_id
1 'polypeptide(L)'
;LVGSCMRSGSLSLEPYLEVIDNWAIEYTRDESGKVSFFDLSHFDTLPSGRAYRGNTLASPMMLWEGLTQLIGEESLERLIEAHTRWLEERLRSSEYIGYIGVDLFLYREKGQLCLHPCVEINLRTTMGVLAHFAYEQYVPEGKTGIFRLERGRGSATGERVIPLLLTGEDSRFTAFVELDK
;
A
#
# COMPACT_ATOMS: atom_id res chain seq x y z
N LEU A 1 -14.66 24.17 -6.39
CA LEU A 1 -14.92 22.78 -6.02
C LEU A 1 -16.27 22.29 -6.56
N VAL A 2 -17.42 22.85 -6.13
CA VAL A 2 -18.76 22.43 -6.56
C VAL A 2 -18.92 22.47 -8.09
N GLY A 3 -18.48 23.52 -8.76
CA GLY A 3 -18.56 23.63 -10.22
C GLY A 3 -17.67 22.62 -10.99
N SER A 4 -16.60 22.09 -10.38
CA SER A 4 -15.79 21.00 -10.95
C SER A 4 -16.51 19.66 -10.81
N CYS A 5 -17.08 19.39 -9.64
CA CYS A 5 -17.84 18.17 -9.36
C CYS A 5 -19.07 18.04 -10.25
N MET A 6 -19.79 19.13 -10.51
CA MET A 6 -20.96 19.13 -11.39
C MET A 6 -20.60 18.79 -12.86
N ARG A 7 -19.37 19.08 -13.30
CA ARG A 7 -18.90 18.69 -14.65
C ARG A 7 -18.52 17.22 -14.74
N SER A 8 -18.18 16.58 -13.63
CA SER A 8 -17.81 15.16 -13.56
C SER A 8 -19.03 14.23 -13.45
N GLY A 9 -20.25 14.79 -13.26
CA GLY A 9 -21.51 14.03 -13.25
C GLY A 9 -21.80 13.25 -11.95
N SER A 10 -20.84 13.13 -11.03
CA SER A 10 -21.02 12.48 -9.73
C SER A 10 -20.15 13.12 -8.64
N LEU A 11 -20.62 13.05 -7.41
CA LEU A 11 -19.91 13.50 -6.21
C LEU A 11 -20.07 12.42 -5.13
N SER A 12 -18.96 11.95 -4.58
CA SER A 12 -18.95 11.14 -3.36
C SER A 12 -18.75 12.06 -2.16
N LEU A 13 -19.55 11.87 -1.13
CA LEU A 13 -19.43 12.56 0.15
C LEU A 13 -19.19 11.52 1.23
N GLU A 14 -18.03 11.60 1.88
CA GLU A 14 -17.60 10.66 2.90
C GLU A 14 -17.27 11.40 4.20
N PRO A 15 -17.43 10.75 5.38
CA PRO A 15 -16.97 11.33 6.64
C PRO A 15 -15.45 11.56 6.59
N TYR A 16 -14.99 12.67 7.15
CA TYR A 16 -13.58 12.87 7.39
C TYR A 16 -13.17 12.07 8.64
N LEU A 17 -12.30 11.07 8.46
CA LEU A 17 -11.81 10.20 9.52
C LEU A 17 -10.39 10.59 9.93
N GLU A 18 -10.08 10.47 11.22
CA GLU A 18 -8.73 10.67 11.75
C GLU A 18 -7.89 9.41 11.47
N VAL A 19 -7.30 9.37 10.28
CA VAL A 19 -6.42 8.26 9.86
C VAL A 19 -5.14 8.31 10.68
N ILE A 20 -4.77 7.17 11.25
CA ILE A 20 -3.56 7.01 12.07
C ILE A 20 -2.53 6.09 11.44
N ASP A 21 -2.96 5.20 10.54
CA ASP A 21 -2.05 4.23 9.93
C ASP A 21 -2.61 3.71 8.60
N ASN A 22 -1.77 3.56 7.58
CA ASN A 22 -2.19 3.13 6.25
C ASN A 22 -1.56 1.80 5.88
N TRP A 23 -2.39 0.89 5.43
CA TRP A 23 -2.02 -0.46 5.03
C TRP A 23 -2.65 -0.81 3.68
N ALA A 24 -2.09 -1.81 3.01
CA ALA A 24 -2.75 -2.49 1.91
C ALA A 24 -2.59 -4.00 2.06
N ILE A 25 -3.57 -4.73 1.53
CA ILE A 25 -3.46 -6.17 1.34
C ILE A 25 -3.27 -6.40 -0.15
N GLU A 26 -2.16 -7.03 -0.50
CA GLU A 26 -1.81 -7.34 -1.86
C GLU A 26 -2.26 -8.77 -2.21
N TYR A 27 -2.83 -8.92 -3.39
CA TYR A 27 -3.31 -10.19 -3.92
C TYR A 27 -2.74 -10.43 -5.31
N THR A 28 -2.80 -11.69 -5.74
CA THR A 28 -2.60 -12.07 -7.15
C THR A 28 -3.86 -12.71 -7.70
N ARG A 29 -4.15 -12.47 -8.98
CA ARG A 29 -5.17 -13.20 -9.73
C ARG A 29 -4.54 -13.90 -10.90
N ASP A 30 -4.76 -15.22 -10.98
CA ASP A 30 -4.22 -16.09 -12.03
C ASP A 30 -5.16 -16.24 -13.22
N GLU A 31 -4.71 -16.99 -14.22
CA GLU A 31 -5.46 -17.29 -15.47
C GLU A 31 -6.77 -18.05 -15.22
N SER A 32 -6.88 -18.80 -14.12
CA SER A 32 -8.11 -19.49 -13.74
C SER A 32 -9.15 -18.56 -13.11
N GLY A 33 -8.74 -17.34 -12.79
CA GLY A 33 -9.54 -16.34 -12.08
C GLY A 33 -9.49 -16.46 -10.57
N LYS A 34 -8.66 -17.37 -10.04
CA LYS A 34 -8.44 -17.52 -8.60
C LYS A 34 -7.67 -16.33 -8.05
N VAL A 35 -8.18 -15.76 -6.96
CA VAL A 35 -7.50 -14.71 -6.20
C VAL A 35 -6.82 -15.34 -4.99
N SER A 36 -5.55 -14.99 -4.78
CA SER A 36 -4.76 -15.48 -3.66
C SER A 36 -4.09 -14.30 -2.94
N PHE A 37 -4.05 -14.36 -1.61
CA PHE A 37 -3.26 -13.45 -0.80
C PHE A 37 -1.79 -13.52 -1.23
N PHE A 38 -1.15 -12.36 -1.37
CA PHE A 38 0.25 -12.24 -1.75
C PHE A 38 1.10 -11.74 -0.57
N ASP A 39 0.80 -10.55 -0.06
CA ASP A 39 1.52 -9.94 1.06
C ASP A 39 0.73 -8.79 1.69
N LEU A 40 1.25 -8.24 2.78
CA LEU A 40 0.81 -6.98 3.37
C LEU A 40 1.76 -5.85 2.97
N SER A 41 1.24 -4.65 2.97
CA SER A 41 2.00 -3.44 2.69
C SER A 41 1.64 -2.36 3.70
N HIS A 42 2.65 -1.81 4.37
CA HIS A 42 2.50 -0.67 5.26
C HIS A 42 3.10 0.56 4.58
N PHE A 43 2.35 1.66 4.48
CA PHE A 43 2.79 2.83 3.72
C PHE A 43 2.45 4.16 4.39
N ASP A 44 3.27 5.14 4.09
CA ASP A 44 3.10 6.51 4.53
C ASP A 44 2.55 7.40 3.43
N THR A 45 1.75 8.38 3.84
CA THR A 45 1.33 9.51 3.01
C THR A 45 1.96 10.81 3.51
N LEU A 46 2.01 11.83 2.65
CA LEU A 46 2.39 13.18 3.09
C LEU A 46 1.38 13.69 4.12
N PRO A 47 1.76 14.67 4.98
CA PRO A 47 0.87 15.23 6.01
C PRO A 47 -0.48 15.74 5.48
N SER A 48 -0.57 16.02 4.18
CA SER A 48 -1.83 16.36 3.51
C SER A 48 -2.78 15.17 3.34
N GLY A 49 -2.32 13.94 3.60
CA GLY A 49 -3.05 12.69 3.38
C GLY A 49 -3.32 12.35 1.90
N ARG A 50 -2.78 13.13 0.96
CA ARG A 50 -3.17 13.05 -0.46
C ARG A 50 -2.12 12.50 -1.40
N ALA A 51 -0.91 12.27 -0.92
CA ALA A 51 0.17 11.79 -1.77
C ALA A 51 0.97 10.73 -1.03
N TYR A 52 1.25 9.65 -1.72
CA TYR A 52 2.12 8.58 -1.28
C TYR A 52 3.54 9.12 -1.02
N ARG A 53 4.17 8.64 0.05
CA ARG A 53 5.51 9.02 0.48
C ARG A 53 6.49 7.84 0.41
N GLY A 54 6.06 6.66 0.76
CA GLY A 54 6.90 5.48 0.80
C GLY A 54 6.27 4.30 1.52
N ASN A 55 6.97 3.17 1.50
CA ASN A 55 6.58 1.95 2.19
C ASN A 55 7.61 1.54 3.22
N THR A 56 7.15 0.95 4.31
CA THR A 56 8.01 0.18 5.21
C THR A 56 8.50 -1.06 4.48
N LEU A 57 9.80 -1.30 4.55
CA LEU A 57 10.46 -2.51 4.07
C LEU A 57 10.75 -3.41 5.27
N ALA A 58 9.98 -4.46 5.41
CA ALA A 58 10.11 -5.44 6.48
C ALA A 58 9.75 -6.83 5.93
N SER A 59 10.11 -7.88 6.66
CA SER A 59 9.73 -9.23 6.24
C SER A 59 8.21 -9.39 6.25
N PRO A 60 7.63 -10.27 5.41
CA PRO A 60 6.20 -10.60 5.44
C PRO A 60 5.70 -10.95 6.84
N MET A 61 6.51 -11.67 7.61
CA MET A 61 6.19 -12.03 8.99
C MET A 61 6.10 -10.79 9.89
N MET A 62 7.03 -9.84 9.78
CA MET A 62 7.01 -8.61 10.58
C MET A 62 5.80 -7.72 10.23
N LEU A 63 5.44 -7.64 8.95
CA LEU A 63 4.25 -6.91 8.51
C LEU A 63 2.96 -7.59 9.04
N TRP A 64 2.90 -8.92 8.96
CA TRP A 64 1.80 -9.70 9.53
C TRP A 64 1.64 -9.47 11.03
N GLU A 65 2.72 -9.62 11.79
CA GLU A 65 2.73 -9.37 13.24
C GLU A 65 2.34 -7.92 13.56
N GLY A 66 2.85 -6.96 12.80
CA GLY A 66 2.53 -5.54 12.98
C GLY A 66 1.05 -5.24 12.84
N LEU A 67 0.39 -5.75 11.81
CA LEU A 67 -1.04 -5.52 11.61
C LEU A 67 -1.89 -6.35 12.58
N THR A 68 -1.53 -7.62 12.83
CA THR A 68 -2.28 -8.48 13.77
C THR A 68 -2.24 -7.98 15.21
N GLN A 69 -1.17 -7.31 15.63
CA GLN A 69 -1.12 -6.64 16.94
C GLN A 69 -2.15 -5.51 17.07
N LEU A 70 -2.54 -4.87 15.97
CA LEU A 70 -3.48 -3.76 15.94
C LEU A 70 -4.94 -4.20 15.83
N ILE A 71 -5.24 -5.21 15.01
CA ILE A 71 -6.61 -5.61 14.68
C ILE A 71 -6.98 -7.04 15.12
N GLY A 72 -6.00 -7.83 15.56
CA GLY A 72 -6.16 -9.25 15.87
C GLY A 72 -6.03 -10.16 14.64
N GLU A 73 -5.42 -11.33 14.83
CA GLU A 73 -5.14 -12.28 13.75
C GLU A 73 -6.43 -12.80 13.08
N GLU A 74 -7.40 -13.22 13.87
CA GLU A 74 -8.70 -13.69 13.37
C GLU A 74 -9.43 -12.62 12.51
N SER A 75 -9.27 -11.32 12.88
CA SER A 75 -9.87 -10.23 12.12
C SER A 75 -9.18 -10.04 10.77
N LEU A 76 -7.86 -10.16 10.73
CA LEU A 76 -7.08 -10.06 9.49
C LEU A 76 -7.41 -11.24 8.55
N GLU A 77 -7.43 -12.46 9.06
CA GLU A 77 -7.79 -13.67 8.28
C GLU A 77 -9.19 -13.55 7.66
N ARG A 78 -10.18 -13.16 8.45
CA ARG A 78 -11.55 -12.93 7.97
C ARG A 78 -11.61 -11.82 6.90
N LEU A 79 -10.82 -10.77 7.06
CA LEU A 79 -10.74 -9.69 6.08
C LEU A 79 -10.18 -10.18 4.76
N ILE A 80 -9.06 -10.93 4.80
CA ILE A 80 -8.45 -11.55 3.61
C ILE A 80 -9.43 -12.47 2.90
N GLU A 81 -10.14 -13.33 3.63
CA GLU A 81 -11.17 -14.21 3.06
C GLU A 81 -12.33 -13.43 2.42
N ALA A 82 -12.78 -12.37 3.08
CA ALA A 82 -13.86 -11.53 2.57
C ALA A 82 -13.44 -10.81 1.28
N HIS A 83 -12.24 -10.24 1.24
CA HIS A 83 -11.70 -9.61 0.04
C HIS A 83 -11.55 -10.63 -1.10
N THR A 84 -10.94 -11.79 -0.83
CA THR A 84 -10.73 -12.84 -1.84
C THR A 84 -12.04 -13.23 -2.50
N ARG A 85 -13.07 -13.57 -1.72
CA ARG A 85 -14.40 -13.94 -2.25
C ARG A 85 -15.03 -12.82 -3.05
N TRP A 86 -14.95 -11.60 -2.55
CA TRP A 86 -15.54 -10.44 -3.21
C TRP A 86 -14.82 -10.12 -4.54
N LEU A 87 -13.48 -10.16 -4.55
CA LEU A 87 -12.67 -9.93 -5.75
C LEU A 87 -12.94 -11.00 -6.81
N GLU A 88 -12.99 -12.29 -6.45
CA GLU A 88 -13.30 -13.37 -7.38
C GLU A 88 -14.71 -13.20 -8.00
N GLU A 89 -15.69 -12.82 -7.19
CA GLU A 89 -17.04 -12.59 -7.68
C GLU A 89 -17.11 -11.39 -8.64
N ARG A 90 -16.50 -10.27 -8.26
CA ARG A 90 -16.51 -9.03 -9.06
C ARG A 90 -15.71 -9.14 -10.34
N LEU A 91 -14.63 -9.89 -10.33
CA LEU A 91 -13.76 -10.08 -11.48
C LEU A 91 -14.11 -11.34 -12.29
N ARG A 92 -15.20 -12.02 -11.98
CA ARG A 92 -15.59 -13.29 -12.66
C ARG A 92 -15.64 -13.17 -14.18
N SER A 93 -16.11 -12.07 -14.72
CA SER A 93 -16.18 -11.79 -16.16
C SER A 93 -15.02 -10.94 -16.69
N SER A 94 -14.02 -10.67 -15.87
CA SER A 94 -12.84 -9.89 -16.23
C SER A 94 -11.73 -10.80 -16.75
N GLU A 95 -11.01 -10.35 -17.76
CA GLU A 95 -9.78 -11.00 -18.26
C GLU A 95 -8.52 -10.51 -17.50
N TYR A 96 -8.69 -9.70 -16.46
CA TYR A 96 -7.55 -9.19 -15.69
C TYR A 96 -6.78 -10.34 -15.01
N ILE A 97 -5.48 -10.38 -15.20
CA ILE A 97 -4.52 -11.28 -14.54
C ILE A 97 -3.41 -10.41 -13.95
N GLY A 98 -2.96 -10.70 -12.74
CA GLY A 98 -1.86 -9.97 -12.11
C GLY A 98 -2.14 -9.56 -10.68
N TYR A 99 -1.44 -8.52 -10.22
CA TYR A 99 -1.54 -8.03 -8.85
C TYR A 99 -2.76 -7.14 -8.62
N ILE A 100 -3.32 -7.26 -7.43
CA ILE A 100 -4.45 -6.45 -6.95
C ILE A 100 -4.09 -5.93 -5.57
N GLY A 101 -4.10 -4.62 -5.37
CA GLY A 101 -3.96 -4.02 -4.05
C GLY A 101 -5.31 -3.54 -3.52
N VAL A 102 -5.58 -3.81 -2.26
CA VAL A 102 -6.74 -3.28 -1.53
C VAL A 102 -6.23 -2.41 -0.40
N ASP A 103 -6.36 -1.08 -0.57
CA ASP A 103 -5.94 -0.12 0.43
C ASP A 103 -6.95 -0.10 1.59
N LEU A 104 -6.43 -0.03 2.80
CA LEU A 104 -7.17 0.06 4.05
C LEU A 104 -6.46 1.05 4.99
N PHE A 105 -7.14 1.52 6.00
CA PHE A 105 -6.50 2.32 7.03
C PHE A 105 -7.08 2.08 8.42
N LEU A 106 -6.28 2.35 9.41
CA LEU A 106 -6.71 2.45 10.80
C LEU A 106 -7.04 3.90 11.14
N TYR A 107 -8.11 4.11 11.88
CA TYR A 107 -8.54 5.44 12.29
C TYR A 107 -9.08 5.43 13.72
N ARG A 108 -9.22 6.61 14.31
CA ARG A 108 -9.86 6.77 15.63
C ARG A 108 -11.28 7.28 15.47
N GLU A 109 -12.19 6.60 16.17
CA GLU A 109 -13.55 7.08 16.36
C GLU A 109 -13.90 6.98 17.85
N LYS A 110 -14.24 8.12 18.47
CA LYS A 110 -14.59 8.19 19.89
C LYS A 110 -13.54 7.56 20.82
N GLY A 111 -12.26 7.69 20.46
CA GLY A 111 -11.14 7.13 21.20
C GLY A 111 -10.85 5.64 20.96
N GLN A 112 -11.66 4.96 20.18
CA GLN A 112 -11.46 3.56 19.81
C GLN A 112 -10.70 3.45 18.48
N LEU A 113 -9.86 2.42 18.37
CA LEU A 113 -9.21 2.04 17.12
C LEU A 113 -10.22 1.30 16.24
N CYS A 114 -10.40 1.79 15.04
CA CYS A 114 -11.29 1.24 14.03
C CYS A 114 -10.52 0.95 12.75
N LEU A 115 -10.98 -0.02 11.98
CA LEU A 115 -10.45 -0.37 10.67
C LEU A 115 -11.44 0.04 9.58
N HIS A 116 -10.96 0.80 8.58
CA HIS A 116 -11.64 0.96 7.30
C HIS A 116 -11.15 -0.14 6.35
N PRO A 117 -11.95 -1.16 6.05
CA PRO A 117 -11.47 -2.40 5.46
C PRO A 117 -11.13 -2.32 3.97
N CYS A 118 -11.65 -1.33 3.25
CA CYS A 118 -11.43 -1.16 1.83
C CYS A 118 -11.66 0.30 1.43
N VAL A 119 -10.61 1.01 1.09
CA VAL A 119 -10.64 2.42 0.64
C VAL A 119 -10.59 2.49 -0.87
N GLU A 120 -9.66 1.75 -1.45
CA GLU A 120 -9.39 1.73 -2.89
C GLU A 120 -8.98 0.33 -3.32
N ILE A 121 -9.38 -0.06 -4.54
CA ILE A 121 -8.95 -1.31 -5.16
C ILE A 121 -8.15 -0.97 -6.42
N ASN A 122 -6.92 -1.44 -6.46
CA ASN A 122 -5.95 -1.17 -7.49
C ASN A 122 -5.70 -2.43 -8.33
N LEU A 123 -6.27 -2.51 -9.54
CA LEU A 123 -6.03 -3.62 -10.48
C LEU A 123 -4.75 -3.34 -11.29
N ARG A 124 -3.61 -3.42 -10.62
CA ARG A 124 -2.28 -3.18 -11.18
C ARG A 124 -1.20 -3.58 -10.20
N THR A 125 0.05 -3.64 -10.64
CA THR A 125 1.18 -3.66 -9.71
C THR A 125 1.15 -2.37 -8.88
N THR A 126 1.11 -2.51 -7.57
CA THR A 126 1.04 -1.41 -6.60
C THR A 126 2.43 -1.01 -6.11
N MET A 127 2.50 0.06 -5.33
CA MET A 127 3.73 0.42 -4.64
C MET A 127 4.07 -0.58 -3.52
N GLY A 128 3.06 -1.26 -2.95
CA GLY A 128 3.25 -2.33 -1.98
C GLY A 128 3.94 -3.55 -2.58
N VAL A 129 3.52 -3.98 -3.77
CA VAL A 129 4.20 -5.06 -4.51
C VAL A 129 5.64 -4.68 -4.85
N LEU A 130 5.89 -3.44 -5.25
CA LEU A 130 7.26 -2.96 -5.49
C LEU A 130 8.11 -2.94 -4.21
N ALA A 131 7.50 -2.56 -3.08
CA ALA A 131 8.17 -2.56 -1.78
C ALA A 131 8.53 -3.98 -1.33
N HIS A 132 7.66 -4.97 -1.54
CA HIS A 132 7.94 -6.38 -1.28
C HIS A 132 9.22 -6.83 -2.02
N PHE A 133 9.29 -6.62 -3.34
CA PHE A 133 10.49 -6.99 -4.11
C PHE A 133 11.71 -6.14 -3.75
N ALA A 134 11.53 -4.87 -3.38
CA ALA A 134 12.64 -4.05 -2.90
C ALA A 134 13.18 -4.56 -1.56
N TYR A 135 12.31 -5.05 -0.67
CA TYR A 135 12.73 -5.72 0.57
C TYR A 135 13.57 -6.95 0.24
N GLU A 136 13.07 -7.88 -0.56
CA GLU A 136 13.78 -9.12 -0.92
C GLU A 136 15.16 -8.86 -1.57
N GLN A 137 15.24 -7.81 -2.38
CA GLN A 137 16.46 -7.52 -3.15
C GLN A 137 17.50 -6.73 -2.37
N TYR A 138 17.10 -5.82 -1.48
CA TYR A 138 18.00 -4.80 -0.94
C TYR A 138 18.11 -4.80 0.58
N VAL A 139 17.17 -5.41 1.31
CA VAL A 139 17.20 -5.39 2.78
C VAL A 139 17.82 -6.68 3.31
N PRO A 140 18.91 -6.59 4.09
CA PRO A 140 19.51 -7.78 4.68
C PRO A 140 18.54 -8.48 5.64
N GLU A 141 18.68 -9.80 5.78
CA GLU A 141 17.89 -10.62 6.70
C GLU A 141 17.89 -10.03 8.11
N GLY A 142 16.71 -9.96 8.72
CA GLY A 142 16.49 -9.42 10.07
C GLY A 142 16.63 -7.90 10.18
N LYS A 143 16.78 -7.20 9.05
CA LYS A 143 16.78 -5.73 8.99
C LYS A 143 15.47 -5.22 8.39
N THR A 144 15.29 -3.92 8.56
CA THR A 144 14.19 -3.14 7.99
C THR A 144 14.71 -1.94 7.22
N GLY A 145 13.84 -1.26 6.53
CA GLY A 145 14.16 -0.05 5.80
C GLY A 145 12.90 0.65 5.32
N ILE A 146 13.08 1.66 4.50
CA ILE A 146 11.98 2.42 3.91
C ILE A 146 12.24 2.55 2.42
N PHE A 147 11.26 2.17 1.61
CA PHE A 147 11.19 2.56 0.21
C PHE A 147 10.63 3.99 0.13
N ARG A 148 11.33 4.87 -0.56
CA ARG A 148 10.95 6.27 -0.76
C ARG A 148 10.71 6.58 -2.22
N LEU A 149 9.67 7.38 -2.47
CA LEU A 149 9.43 8.03 -3.75
C LEU A 149 9.27 9.52 -3.51
N GLU A 150 10.25 10.30 -3.92
CA GLU A 150 10.28 11.75 -3.72
C GLU A 150 10.16 12.49 -5.05
N ARG A 151 9.48 13.64 -5.02
CA ARG A 151 9.37 14.51 -6.19
C ARG A 151 10.63 15.38 -6.34
N GLY A 152 11.16 15.41 -7.54
CA GLY A 152 12.35 16.19 -7.89
C GLY A 152 13.63 15.37 -7.78
N ARG A 153 14.77 16.06 -7.83
CA ARG A 153 16.09 15.45 -7.61
C ARG A 153 16.31 15.31 -6.10
N GLY A 154 15.88 14.18 -5.55
CA GLY A 154 16.19 13.85 -4.17
C GLY A 154 17.69 13.57 -4.03
N SER A 155 18.28 13.95 -2.90
CA SER A 155 19.63 13.54 -2.55
C SER A 155 19.59 12.11 -1.97
N ALA A 156 19.40 11.12 -2.82
CA ALA A 156 19.55 9.71 -2.42
C ALA A 156 21.05 9.41 -2.18
N THR A 157 21.63 10.06 -1.16
CA THR A 157 23.05 9.93 -0.81
C THR A 157 23.20 9.61 0.66
N GLY A 158 24.01 8.61 0.97
CA GLY A 158 24.29 8.14 2.33
C GLY A 158 24.76 6.70 2.30
N GLU A 159 25.49 6.27 3.33
CA GLU A 159 26.03 4.90 3.44
C GLU A 159 24.93 3.80 3.46
N ARG A 160 23.68 4.18 3.77
CA ARG A 160 22.55 3.25 3.88
C ARG A 160 21.43 3.54 2.87
N VAL A 161 21.74 4.35 1.87
CA VAL A 161 20.80 4.73 0.82
C VAL A 161 21.16 4.03 -0.48
N ILE A 162 20.23 3.26 -1.00
CA ILE A 162 20.37 2.52 -2.26
C ILE A 162 19.47 3.18 -3.31
N PRO A 163 20.03 3.90 -4.29
CA PRO A 163 19.24 4.51 -5.35
C PRO A 163 18.64 3.44 -6.26
N LEU A 164 17.35 3.51 -6.55
CA LEU A 164 16.63 2.58 -7.43
C LEU A 164 16.43 3.14 -8.83
N LEU A 165 16.34 4.47 -8.95
CA LEU A 165 16.24 5.14 -10.25
C LEU A 165 17.51 5.94 -10.52
N LEU A 166 18.09 5.74 -11.70
CA LEU A 166 19.12 6.62 -12.22
C LEU A 166 18.44 7.94 -12.63
N THR A 167 18.61 8.95 -11.82
CA THR A 167 18.03 10.27 -12.06
C THR A 167 18.88 11.07 -13.04
N GLY A 168 18.38 11.26 -14.26
CA GLY A 168 18.92 12.22 -15.22
C GLY A 168 18.52 13.65 -14.88
N GLU A 169 19.02 14.62 -15.68
CA GLU A 169 18.76 16.06 -15.45
C GLU A 169 17.27 16.43 -15.45
N ASP A 170 16.44 15.66 -16.16
CA ASP A 170 14.99 15.88 -16.32
C ASP A 170 14.12 14.99 -15.42
N SER A 171 14.71 14.24 -14.49
CA SER A 171 13.94 13.36 -13.61
C SER A 171 13.01 14.14 -12.71
N ARG A 172 11.71 13.78 -12.77
CA ARG A 172 10.66 14.37 -11.95
C ARG A 172 10.52 13.70 -10.59
N PHE A 173 11.07 12.49 -10.44
CA PHE A 173 11.01 11.69 -9.22
C PHE A 173 12.35 11.02 -8.96
N THR A 174 12.62 10.79 -7.70
CA THR A 174 13.74 9.97 -7.20
C THR A 174 13.14 8.83 -6.37
N ALA A 175 13.59 7.59 -6.63
CA ALA A 175 13.22 6.43 -5.83
C ALA A 175 14.47 5.79 -5.23
N PHE A 176 14.40 5.43 -3.95
CA PHE A 176 15.51 4.84 -3.22
C PHE A 176 15.03 3.99 -2.05
N VAL A 177 15.89 3.11 -1.59
CA VAL A 177 15.76 2.38 -0.33
C VAL A 177 16.68 3.03 0.71
N GLU A 178 16.15 3.28 1.89
CA GLU A 178 16.90 3.73 3.06
C GLU A 178 16.84 2.61 4.11
N LEU A 179 18.01 2.03 4.46
CA LEU A 179 18.10 0.97 5.45
C LEU A 179 18.13 1.55 6.87
N ASP A 180 17.45 0.88 7.78
CA ASP A 180 17.47 1.24 9.21
C ASP A 180 18.84 0.96 9.84
N LYS A 181 19.05 1.48 11.05
CA LYS A 181 20.32 1.37 11.78
C LYS A 181 20.59 -0.03 12.29
#